data_2de89698878c74c58a6e3b443803badd
#
_entry.id   2de89698878c74c58a6e3b443803badd
#
_cell.length_a   1.000
_cell.length_b   1.000
_cell.length_c   1.000
_cell.angle_alpha   90.00
_cell.angle_beta   90.00
_cell.angle_gamma   90.00
#
_symmetry.space_group_name_H-M   'P 1'
#
loop_
_entity.id
_entity.type
_entity.pdbx_description
1 polymer ?
#
loop_
_entity_poly.entity_id
_entity_poly.type
_entity_poly.pdbx_seq_one_letter_code
_entity_poly.pdbx_strand_id
1 'polypeptide(L)'
;VETNKPNVVYAYATYYNSSWFYSKKEAELSDANYTLYVSTDYGKTFTGTQIAKYDQCDSCGRIAYLGEDNLVVGAGYYGAYHVTGSGKNVEKLNVFYCKSIGYGAPEKKGDVNTLYMWGKPFENDKEGVYRSQDSGKTWVLINSDYQYGGTGNGNVLVGDMNTFGTVYMSTVGAGI
;
A
#
# COMPACT_ATOMS: atom_id res chain seq x y z
N VAL A 1 -11.29 8.47 -2.30
CA VAL A 1 -12.75 8.49 -2.49
C VAL A 1 -13.13 7.35 -3.40
N GLU A 2 -14.17 6.62 -3.06
CA GLU A 2 -14.71 5.55 -3.90
C GLU A 2 -15.53 6.13 -5.05
N THR A 3 -15.24 5.77 -6.30
CA THR A 3 -15.87 6.39 -7.47
C THR A 3 -17.38 6.16 -7.57
N ASN A 4 -17.85 4.99 -7.12
CA ASN A 4 -19.28 4.63 -7.15
C ASN A 4 -20.01 4.99 -5.84
N LYS A 5 -19.29 5.41 -4.80
CA LYS A 5 -19.79 5.82 -3.49
C LYS A 5 -19.03 7.05 -3.03
N PRO A 6 -19.34 8.24 -3.56
CA PRO A 6 -18.55 9.46 -3.29
C PRO A 6 -18.59 9.89 -1.82
N ASN A 7 -19.52 9.37 -1.03
CA ASN A 7 -19.57 9.55 0.41
C ASN A 7 -18.55 8.69 1.19
N VAL A 8 -17.95 7.68 0.55
CA VAL A 8 -16.95 6.82 1.19
C VAL A 8 -15.54 7.35 0.95
N VAL A 9 -14.85 7.60 2.04
CA VAL A 9 -13.47 8.13 2.04
C VAL A 9 -12.60 7.21 2.89
N TYR A 10 -11.48 6.79 2.34
CA TYR A 10 -10.47 6.02 3.04
C TYR A 10 -9.24 6.87 3.32
N ALA A 11 -8.71 6.79 4.52
CA ALA A 11 -7.45 7.38 4.91
C ALA A 11 -6.63 6.36 5.71
N TYR A 12 -5.32 6.33 5.47
CA TYR A 12 -4.45 5.40 6.17
C TYR A 12 -3.33 6.16 6.88
N ALA A 13 -3.27 6.01 8.19
CA ALA A 13 -2.22 6.58 9.00
C ALA A 13 -1.04 5.61 9.05
N THR A 14 0.08 6.02 8.48
CA THR A 14 1.35 5.31 8.58
C THR A 14 2.17 5.93 9.70
N TYR A 15 3.04 5.13 10.30
CA TYR A 15 4.01 5.65 11.24
C TYR A 15 5.21 6.25 10.49
N TYR A 16 5.64 7.42 10.93
CA TYR A 16 6.92 8.00 10.54
C TYR A 16 7.79 8.21 11.78
N ASN A 17 8.85 7.43 11.93
CA ASN A 17 9.84 7.71 12.96
C ASN A 17 10.71 8.88 12.54
N SER A 18 10.34 10.03 12.98
CA SER A 18 11.23 11.17 12.93
C SER A 18 12.00 11.30 14.24
N SER A 19 12.68 10.25 14.67
CA SER A 19 13.63 10.34 15.80
C SER A 19 14.63 11.49 15.63
N TRP A 20 14.72 12.04 14.43
CA TRP A 20 15.48 13.23 14.08
C TRP A 20 14.78 14.54 14.44
N PHE A 21 13.43 14.55 14.60
CA PHE A 21 12.65 15.78 14.77
C PHE A 21 11.70 15.76 15.97
N TYR A 22 11.36 14.61 16.54
CA TYR A 22 10.43 14.49 17.66
C TYR A 22 11.00 13.68 18.80
N SER A 23 10.57 13.98 20.01
CA SER A 23 10.95 13.20 21.17
C SER A 23 10.35 11.79 21.08
N LYS A 24 11.07 10.79 21.60
CA LYS A 24 10.61 9.41 21.69
C LYS A 24 9.20 9.29 22.31
N LYS A 25 8.89 10.18 23.24
CA LYS A 25 7.61 10.22 23.96
C LYS A 25 6.41 10.61 23.08
N GLU A 26 6.62 11.49 22.08
CA GLU A 26 5.55 11.87 21.14
C GLU A 26 5.30 10.79 20.09
N ALA A 27 6.33 10.03 19.74
CA ALA A 27 6.21 8.88 18.85
C ALA A 27 5.45 7.70 19.52
N GLU A 28 5.57 7.53 20.81
CA GLU A 28 4.89 6.49 21.59
C GLU A 28 3.39 6.75 21.79
N LEU A 29 2.92 7.97 21.55
CA LEU A 29 1.55 8.40 21.85
C LEU A 29 0.56 8.25 20.68
N SER A 30 0.98 7.77 19.53
CA SER A 30 0.08 7.69 18.39
C SER A 30 -0.55 6.31 18.24
N ASP A 31 -1.73 6.14 18.87
CA ASP A 31 -2.62 4.98 18.63
C ASP A 31 -3.15 4.93 17.18
N ALA A 32 -2.86 5.98 16.39
CA ALA A 32 -3.29 6.09 15.00
C ALA A 32 -2.39 5.33 14.02
N ASN A 33 -1.23 4.84 14.45
CA ASN A 33 -0.28 4.18 13.57
C ASN A 33 -0.85 2.89 12.98
N TYR A 34 -0.61 2.68 11.68
CA TYR A 34 -1.13 1.54 10.92
C TYR A 34 -2.64 1.36 11.05
N THR A 35 -3.36 2.48 11.14
CA THR A 35 -4.81 2.51 11.23
C THR A 35 -5.42 2.95 9.91
N LEU A 36 -6.34 2.14 9.40
CA LEU A 36 -7.20 2.51 8.29
C LEU A 36 -8.44 3.21 8.85
N TYR A 37 -8.66 4.44 8.44
CA TYR A 37 -9.84 5.23 8.74
C TYR A 37 -10.81 5.20 7.57
N VAL A 38 -12.07 4.95 7.87
CA VAL A 38 -13.16 4.93 6.88
C VAL A 38 -14.24 5.92 7.30
N SER A 39 -14.62 6.78 6.36
CA SER A 39 -15.78 7.65 6.47
C SER A 39 -16.86 7.17 5.48
N THR A 40 -18.11 7.26 5.87
CA THR A 40 -19.28 6.99 5.00
C THR A 40 -20.18 8.22 4.85
N ASP A 41 -19.71 9.39 5.29
CA ASP A 41 -20.44 10.65 5.36
C ASP A 41 -19.68 11.83 4.74
N TYR A 42 -18.96 11.58 3.65
CA TYR A 42 -18.14 12.55 2.91
C TYR A 42 -16.95 13.10 3.72
N GLY A 43 -16.37 12.31 4.62
CA GLY A 43 -15.20 12.70 5.41
C GLY A 43 -15.54 13.54 6.66
N LYS A 44 -16.80 13.61 7.08
CA LYS A 44 -17.20 14.36 8.28
C LYS A 44 -16.83 13.60 9.55
N THR A 45 -17.04 12.30 9.56
CA THR A 45 -16.63 11.41 10.65
C THR A 45 -15.85 10.22 10.14
N PHE A 46 -14.97 9.66 10.97
CA PHE A 46 -14.15 8.51 10.62
C PHE A 46 -14.21 7.44 11.71
N THR A 47 -14.27 6.19 11.27
CA THR A 47 -14.06 5.02 12.15
C THR A 47 -12.71 4.40 11.81
N GLY A 48 -11.86 4.17 12.80
CA GLY A 48 -10.53 3.59 12.65
C GLY A 48 -10.53 2.08 12.89
N THR A 49 -9.81 1.35 12.05
CA THR A 49 -9.46 -0.06 12.25
C THR A 49 -7.96 -0.20 12.22
N GLN A 50 -7.35 -0.64 13.32
CA GLN A 50 -5.91 -0.88 13.38
C GLN A 50 -5.57 -2.11 12.52
N ILE A 51 -4.72 -1.90 11.51
CA ILE A 51 -4.27 -2.95 10.59
C ILE A 51 -3.10 -3.74 11.19
N ALA A 52 -2.10 -3.03 11.73
CA ALA A 52 -0.92 -3.64 12.33
C ALA A 52 -0.53 -2.93 13.62
N LYS A 53 0.14 -3.63 14.52
CA LYS A 53 0.70 -3.04 15.73
C LYS A 53 2.06 -2.43 15.43
N TYR A 54 2.32 -1.30 16.10
CA TYR A 54 3.59 -0.62 16.04
C TYR A 54 4.71 -1.41 16.73
N ASP A 55 5.84 -1.58 16.07
CA ASP A 55 7.12 -1.86 16.75
C ASP A 55 8.36 -1.35 16.01
N GLN A 56 8.32 -1.10 14.70
CA GLN A 56 9.45 -0.53 13.97
C GLN A 56 8.98 0.38 12.84
N CYS A 57 9.72 1.44 12.65
CA CYS A 57 9.45 2.48 11.70
C CYS A 57 9.96 2.18 10.31
N ASP A 58 9.04 2.30 9.39
CA ASP A 58 9.34 2.76 8.04
C ASP A 58 8.22 3.68 7.60
N SER A 59 8.55 4.78 6.95
CA SER A 59 7.59 5.68 6.29
C SER A 59 6.88 4.98 5.12
N CYS A 60 6.50 3.74 5.34
CA CYS A 60 5.96 2.82 4.36
C CYS A 60 4.47 2.64 4.60
N GLY A 61 3.74 2.56 3.53
CA GLY A 61 2.33 2.23 3.57
C GLY A 61 1.55 3.11 2.62
N ARG A 62 0.73 2.45 1.82
CA ARG A 62 -0.15 3.06 0.84
C ARG A 62 -1.43 2.25 0.76
N ILE A 63 -2.45 2.86 0.18
CA ILE A 63 -3.69 2.20 -0.16
C ILE A 63 -3.73 2.03 -1.68
N ALA A 64 -4.01 0.80 -2.13
CA ALA A 64 -4.40 0.50 -3.50
C ALA A 64 -5.90 0.19 -3.53
N TYR A 65 -6.67 0.94 -4.30
CA TYR A 65 -8.10 0.75 -4.46
C TYR A 65 -8.38 -0.19 -5.64
N LEU A 66 -9.05 -1.30 -5.39
CA LEU A 66 -9.37 -2.32 -6.40
C LEU A 66 -10.77 -2.19 -7.00
N GLY A 67 -11.59 -1.31 -6.47
CA GLY A 67 -13.01 -1.14 -6.85
C GLY A 67 -13.96 -1.71 -5.80
N GLU A 68 -15.20 -1.20 -5.78
CA GLU A 68 -16.32 -1.74 -5.01
C GLU A 68 -15.98 -2.14 -3.55
N ASP A 69 -15.50 -1.18 -2.75
CA ASP A 69 -15.22 -1.41 -1.33
C ASP A 69 -14.06 -2.43 -1.07
N ASN A 70 -13.18 -2.55 -2.04
CA ASN A 70 -12.10 -3.51 -2.07
C ASN A 70 -10.74 -2.78 -2.13
N LEU A 71 -9.91 -2.96 -1.11
CA LEU A 71 -8.64 -2.27 -0.94
C LEU A 71 -7.51 -3.26 -0.63
N VAL A 72 -6.30 -2.89 -1.00
CA VAL A 72 -5.10 -3.49 -0.40
C VAL A 72 -4.28 -2.39 0.27
N VAL A 73 -3.88 -2.64 1.50
CA VAL A 73 -3.08 -1.73 2.31
C VAL A 73 -1.69 -2.31 2.48
N GLY A 74 -0.67 -1.58 2.07
CA GLY A 74 0.72 -1.89 2.38
C GLY A 74 1.09 -1.38 3.77
N ALA A 75 1.76 -2.19 4.57
CA ALA A 75 2.12 -1.89 5.96
C ALA A 75 3.60 -2.16 6.27
N GLY A 76 4.50 -1.88 5.31
CA GLY A 76 5.94 -2.02 5.49
C GLY A 76 6.34 -3.44 5.88
N TYR A 77 7.07 -3.59 6.98
CA TYR A 77 7.49 -4.89 7.51
C TYR A 77 6.35 -5.76 8.06
N TYR A 78 5.16 -5.21 8.19
CA TYR A 78 3.96 -6.00 8.53
C TYR A 78 3.30 -6.62 7.31
N GLY A 79 3.87 -6.39 6.11
CA GLY A 79 3.40 -6.93 4.84
C GLY A 79 2.25 -6.14 4.23
N ALA A 80 1.23 -6.83 3.74
CA ALA A 80 0.06 -6.23 3.12
C ALA A 80 -1.23 -6.86 3.64
N TYR A 81 -2.32 -6.11 3.55
CA TYR A 81 -3.63 -6.53 4.05
C TYR A 81 -4.71 -6.24 3.00
N HIS A 82 -5.55 -7.23 2.76
CA HIS A 82 -6.74 -7.09 1.95
C HIS A 82 -7.90 -6.64 2.85
N VAL A 83 -8.58 -5.59 2.44
CA VAL A 83 -9.63 -4.94 3.25
C VAL A 83 -10.90 -4.82 2.43
N THR A 84 -12.01 -5.28 2.98
CA THR A 84 -13.34 -5.24 2.36
C THR A 84 -14.40 -4.78 3.36
N GLY A 85 -15.64 -4.57 2.89
CA GLY A 85 -16.76 -4.22 3.75
C GLY A 85 -16.60 -2.87 4.45
N SER A 86 -16.06 -1.87 3.75
CA SER A 86 -15.77 -0.53 4.32
C SER A 86 -14.88 -0.62 5.57
N GLY A 87 -13.82 -1.40 5.50
CA GLY A 87 -12.84 -1.56 6.57
C GLY A 87 -13.21 -2.60 7.64
N LYS A 88 -14.35 -3.30 7.51
CA LYS A 88 -14.82 -4.27 8.51
C LYS A 88 -14.09 -5.60 8.46
N ASN A 89 -13.69 -6.02 7.26
CA ASN A 89 -12.99 -7.28 7.05
C ASN A 89 -11.53 -6.97 6.67
N VAL A 90 -10.60 -7.44 7.46
CA VAL A 90 -9.16 -7.27 7.28
C VAL A 90 -8.51 -8.63 7.25
N GLU A 91 -7.93 -8.99 6.11
CA GLU A 91 -7.22 -10.25 5.90
C GLU A 91 -5.74 -9.96 5.60
N LYS A 92 -4.84 -10.56 6.37
CA LYS A 92 -3.40 -10.45 6.10
C LYS A 92 -3.05 -11.29 4.87
N LEU A 93 -2.44 -10.65 3.88
CA LEU A 93 -1.89 -11.34 2.71
C LEU A 93 -0.55 -12.01 3.06
N ASN A 94 -0.19 -13.03 2.30
CA ASN A 94 1.11 -13.67 2.44
C ASN A 94 2.19 -12.84 1.74
N VAL A 95 2.51 -11.70 2.36
CA VAL A 95 3.53 -10.75 1.92
C VAL A 95 4.45 -10.44 3.09
N PHE A 96 5.75 -10.65 2.92
CA PHE A 96 6.75 -10.42 3.94
C PHE A 96 7.00 -8.92 4.17
N TYR A 97 7.20 -8.15 3.09
CA TYR A 97 7.48 -6.73 3.14
C TYR A 97 6.80 -5.97 2.00
N CYS A 98 6.07 -4.92 2.33
CA CYS A 98 5.37 -4.06 1.37
C CYS A 98 5.63 -2.59 1.67
N LYS A 99 6.64 -2.01 1.02
CA LYS A 99 7.00 -0.60 1.19
C LYS A 99 5.97 0.34 0.59
N SER A 100 5.52 0.03 -0.62
CA SER A 100 4.43 0.75 -1.27
C SER A 100 3.60 -0.19 -2.13
N ILE A 101 2.36 0.19 -2.33
CA ILE A 101 1.42 -0.53 -3.18
C ILE A 101 0.64 0.47 -4.02
N GLY A 102 0.41 0.10 -5.27
CA GLY A 102 -0.41 0.83 -6.22
C GLY A 102 -1.25 -0.11 -7.07
N TYR A 103 -2.07 0.44 -7.94
CA TYR A 103 -2.90 -0.35 -8.84
C TYR A 103 -2.93 0.30 -10.23
N GLY A 104 -3.27 -0.50 -11.24
CA GLY A 104 -3.38 -0.08 -12.64
C GLY A 104 -4.43 -0.89 -13.38
N ALA A 105 -4.50 -0.69 -14.68
CA ALA A 105 -5.45 -1.38 -15.55
C ALA A 105 -5.36 -2.91 -15.39
N PRO A 106 -6.50 -3.61 -15.42
CA PRO A 106 -6.51 -5.06 -15.51
C PRO A 106 -6.00 -5.53 -16.89
N GLU A 107 -5.54 -6.78 -16.96
CA GLU A 107 -5.11 -7.38 -18.25
C GLU A 107 -6.27 -7.49 -19.25
N LYS A 108 -7.44 -7.85 -18.74
CA LYS A 108 -8.66 -7.95 -19.54
C LYS A 108 -9.75 -7.10 -18.92
N LYS A 109 -10.58 -6.52 -19.78
CA LYS A 109 -11.74 -5.74 -19.32
C LYS A 109 -12.69 -6.62 -18.48
N GLY A 110 -12.97 -6.18 -17.27
CA GLY A 110 -13.83 -6.89 -16.32
C GLY A 110 -13.09 -7.69 -15.26
N ASP A 111 -11.77 -7.87 -15.40
CA ASP A 111 -10.94 -8.45 -14.35
C ASP A 111 -10.71 -7.42 -13.23
N VAL A 112 -10.21 -7.89 -12.09
CA VAL A 112 -9.76 -7.01 -10.99
C VAL A 112 -8.58 -6.16 -11.44
N ASN A 113 -8.48 -4.94 -10.91
CA ASN A 113 -7.33 -4.08 -11.13
C ASN A 113 -6.03 -4.79 -10.76
N THR A 114 -5.01 -4.58 -11.58
CA THR A 114 -3.69 -5.14 -11.34
C THR A 114 -3.03 -4.41 -10.17
N LEU A 115 -2.52 -5.15 -9.21
CA LEU A 115 -1.70 -4.61 -8.12
C LEU A 115 -0.23 -4.59 -8.53
N TYR A 116 0.45 -3.54 -8.07
CA TYR A 116 1.90 -3.41 -8.12
C TYR A 116 2.43 -3.10 -6.73
N MET A 117 3.51 -3.75 -6.32
CA MET A 117 4.14 -3.59 -5.02
C MET A 117 5.64 -3.38 -5.18
N TRP A 118 6.21 -2.39 -4.47
CA TRP A 118 7.63 -2.41 -4.15
C TRP A 118 7.80 -3.09 -2.80
N GLY A 119 8.49 -4.23 -2.80
CA GLY A 119 8.64 -5.03 -1.60
C GLY A 119 9.20 -6.43 -1.88
N LYS A 120 8.84 -7.37 -1.00
CA LYS A 120 9.24 -8.78 -1.03
C LYS A 120 8.05 -9.65 -0.67
N PRO A 121 7.54 -10.50 -1.57
CA PRO A 121 6.51 -11.48 -1.21
C PRO A 121 6.98 -12.42 -0.10
N PHE A 122 8.19 -12.97 -0.21
CA PHE A 122 8.77 -13.85 0.80
C PHE A 122 10.10 -13.30 1.34
N GLU A 123 10.52 -13.75 2.52
CA GLU A 123 11.70 -13.26 3.22
C GLU A 123 12.98 -13.31 2.37
N ASN A 124 13.17 -14.42 1.66
CA ASN A 124 14.34 -14.66 0.83
C ASN A 124 14.24 -14.10 -0.60
N ASP A 125 13.10 -13.48 -0.94
CA ASP A 125 12.95 -12.86 -2.25
C ASP A 125 13.79 -11.59 -2.37
N LYS A 126 14.12 -11.23 -3.61
CA LYS A 126 14.75 -9.95 -3.93
C LYS A 126 13.73 -8.83 -3.74
N GLU A 127 14.15 -7.72 -3.15
CA GLU A 127 13.34 -6.50 -3.12
C GLU A 127 13.21 -5.93 -4.54
N GLY A 128 11.99 -5.61 -4.94
CA GLY A 128 11.71 -5.15 -6.30
C GLY A 128 10.26 -4.81 -6.55
N VAL A 129 9.95 -4.58 -7.82
CA VAL A 129 8.58 -4.34 -8.29
C VAL A 129 7.93 -5.69 -8.58
N TYR A 130 6.88 -5.98 -7.87
CA TYR A 130 6.07 -7.19 -8.04
C TYR A 130 4.68 -6.82 -8.55
N ARG A 131 4.13 -7.68 -9.40
CA ARG A 131 2.79 -7.58 -9.95
C ARG A 131 1.91 -8.72 -9.45
N SER A 132 0.65 -8.42 -9.09
CA SER A 132 -0.40 -9.38 -8.80
C SER A 132 -1.65 -9.07 -9.62
N GLN A 133 -2.30 -10.13 -10.12
CA GLN A 133 -3.55 -10.05 -10.90
C GLN A 133 -4.70 -10.78 -10.17
N ASP A 134 -4.51 -11.18 -8.93
CA ASP A 134 -5.42 -11.98 -8.12
C ASP A 134 -5.66 -11.40 -6.72
N SER A 135 -5.70 -10.05 -6.64
CA SER A 135 -5.89 -9.29 -5.40
C SER A 135 -4.81 -9.52 -4.35
N GLY A 136 -3.57 -9.75 -4.78
CA GLY A 136 -2.42 -9.89 -3.89
C GLY A 136 -2.17 -11.31 -3.36
N LYS A 137 -2.83 -12.33 -3.90
CA LYS A 137 -2.62 -13.71 -3.49
C LYS A 137 -1.32 -14.29 -4.05
N THR A 138 -1.00 -13.96 -5.30
CA THR A 138 0.27 -14.34 -5.94
C THR A 138 1.00 -13.14 -6.53
N TRP A 139 2.33 -13.20 -6.59
CA TRP A 139 3.18 -12.10 -7.02
C TRP A 139 4.25 -12.57 -8.00
N VAL A 140 4.49 -11.76 -9.03
CA VAL A 140 5.51 -11.97 -10.04
C VAL A 140 6.45 -10.78 -10.08
N LEU A 141 7.76 -11.00 -9.94
CA LEU A 141 8.78 -9.96 -10.10
C LEU A 141 8.80 -9.48 -11.56
N ILE A 142 8.68 -8.18 -11.78
CA ILE A 142 8.59 -7.59 -13.13
C ILE A 142 9.73 -6.62 -13.46
N ASN A 143 10.55 -6.22 -12.51
CA ASN A 143 11.72 -5.39 -12.81
C ASN A 143 12.97 -6.25 -13.11
N SER A 144 13.84 -5.67 -13.92
CA SER A 144 15.18 -6.22 -14.19
C SER A 144 16.12 -6.03 -12.98
N ASP A 145 17.35 -6.51 -13.11
CA ASP A 145 18.44 -6.29 -12.14
C ASP A 145 19.00 -4.86 -12.15
N TYR A 146 18.35 -3.94 -12.82
CA TYR A 146 18.75 -2.54 -12.87
C TYR A 146 18.75 -1.91 -11.49
N GLN A 147 19.81 -1.18 -11.18
CA GLN A 147 19.92 -0.44 -9.93
C GLN A 147 19.27 0.95 -10.10
N TYR A 148 18.21 1.19 -9.35
CA TYR A 148 17.45 2.45 -9.41
C TYR A 148 18.02 3.56 -8.51
N GLY A 149 19.25 3.47 -8.08
CA GLY A 149 19.88 4.42 -7.15
C GLY A 149 19.84 3.94 -5.70
N GLY A 150 19.67 4.85 -4.75
CA GLY A 150 19.78 4.58 -3.31
C GLY A 150 18.57 3.86 -2.69
N THR A 151 18.54 3.81 -1.36
CA THR A 151 17.55 3.05 -0.56
C THR A 151 16.14 3.65 -0.54
N GLY A 152 15.93 4.85 -1.09
CA GLY A 152 14.62 5.53 -1.12
C GLY A 152 13.69 5.13 -2.27
N ASN A 153 14.04 4.10 -3.05
CA ASN A 153 13.22 3.64 -4.17
C ASN A 153 11.86 3.11 -3.72
N GLY A 154 10.87 3.23 -4.61
CA GLY A 154 9.55 2.67 -4.40
C GLY A 154 8.71 3.36 -3.30
N ASN A 155 9.00 4.62 -2.96
CA ASN A 155 8.13 5.38 -2.04
C ASN A 155 6.76 5.66 -2.65
N VAL A 156 6.70 5.84 -3.96
CA VAL A 156 5.46 5.97 -4.74
C VAL A 156 5.52 4.97 -5.89
N LEU A 157 4.46 4.21 -6.05
CA LEU A 157 4.28 3.22 -7.10
C LEU A 157 2.84 3.32 -7.60
N VAL A 158 2.64 3.53 -8.91
CA VAL A 158 1.32 3.69 -9.52
C VAL A 158 1.30 2.97 -10.86
N GLY A 159 0.27 2.15 -11.10
CA GLY A 159 0.00 1.58 -12.42
C GLY A 159 -0.80 2.54 -13.29
N ASP A 160 -0.60 2.47 -14.59
CA ASP A 160 -1.43 3.17 -15.57
C ASP A 160 -2.82 2.52 -15.62
N MET A 161 -3.88 3.34 -15.56
CA MET A 161 -5.27 2.86 -15.57
C MET A 161 -5.80 2.58 -16.98
N ASN A 162 -5.07 2.93 -18.04
CA ASN A 162 -5.45 2.73 -19.41
C ASN A 162 -4.63 1.62 -20.10
N THR A 163 -3.43 1.34 -19.57
CA THR A 163 -2.49 0.43 -20.22
C THR A 163 -2.00 -0.61 -19.21
N PHE A 164 -2.47 -1.84 -19.38
CA PHE A 164 -1.98 -2.97 -18.58
C PHE A 164 -0.45 -3.12 -18.68
N GLY A 165 0.19 -3.38 -17.55
CA GLY A 165 1.63 -3.62 -17.50
C GLY A 165 2.49 -2.37 -17.38
N THR A 166 1.93 -1.18 -17.59
CA THR A 166 2.65 0.07 -17.40
C THR A 166 2.60 0.50 -15.95
N VAL A 167 3.77 0.75 -15.34
CA VAL A 167 3.90 1.16 -13.94
C VAL A 167 4.96 2.24 -13.80
N TYR A 168 4.66 3.22 -12.98
CA TYR A 168 5.53 4.34 -12.63
C TYR A 168 5.97 4.20 -11.18
N MET A 169 7.26 4.40 -10.92
CA MET A 169 7.84 4.29 -9.59
C MET A 169 8.78 5.47 -9.32
N SER A 170 8.70 6.04 -8.13
CA SER A 170 9.71 7.00 -7.67
C SER A 170 11.04 6.30 -7.43
N THR A 171 12.13 6.92 -7.89
CA THR A 171 13.49 6.43 -7.68
C THR A 171 14.33 7.48 -6.94
N VAL A 172 15.48 7.08 -6.40
CA VAL A 172 16.45 8.00 -5.81
C VAL A 172 17.56 8.27 -6.81
N GLY A 173 17.52 9.47 -7.41
CA GLY A 173 18.55 9.95 -8.31
C GLY A 173 18.46 9.47 -9.76
N ALA A 174 17.46 8.65 -10.11
CA ALA A 174 17.28 8.16 -11.47
C ALA A 174 16.01 8.67 -12.19
N GLY A 175 15.22 9.55 -11.51
CA GLY A 175 13.96 10.06 -12.03
C GLY A 175 12.78 9.10 -11.84
N ILE A 176 11.80 9.23 -12.69
CA ILE A 176 10.60 8.37 -12.75
C ILE A 176 10.64 7.54 -14.02
#